data_4c1d67f7a840c6f1159b9bd24365af1a
#
_entry.id   4c1d67f7a840c6f1159b9bd24365af1a
#
_cell.length_a   1.000
_cell.length_b   1.000
_cell.length_c   1.000
_cell.angle_alpha   90.00
_cell.angle_beta   90.00
_cell.angle_gamma   90.00
#
_symmetry.space_group_name_H-M   'P 1'
#
loop_
_entity.id
_entity.type
_entity.pdbx_description
1 polymer ?
#
loop_
_entity_poly.entity_id
_entity_poly.type
_entity_poly.pdbx_seq_one_letter_code
_entity_poly.pdbx_strand_id
1 'polypeptide(L)'
;MRTTTSRPARFSTTPAWRTNCGPMTDRANGLSAGEFTEDGFLGGQLRLRQPKSGHRAGHDAVLLAAATPARPGDRVADFGAGVGAAGLAVARRVAGITLLLVEIAPQLAELARGNASANGIAAETIVLDVSGGADAFAAAGLAPDSVDVVLMNPPFNDPARHRASPQAARELAHVASATTLESWIGAARRTLKSGGALSLIWRADGLAEVLAAFGRGFGGLAILPVHGDAASPAIRVLVRATKGSKAPLQIYPALMLNDERAVPNKKVQDILAGNGALPLAVSGTAGS
;
A
#
# COMPACT_ATOMS: atom_id res chain seq x y z
N MET A 1 53.74 -43.19 -41.51
CA MET A 1 53.62 -41.83 -41.00
C MET A 1 52.16 -41.60 -40.58
N ARG A 2 51.84 -41.61 -39.27
CA ARG A 2 50.54 -41.38 -38.73
C ARG A 2 50.61 -40.03 -37.98
N THR A 3 49.92 -39.02 -38.47
CA THR A 3 49.81 -37.71 -37.83
C THR A 3 48.66 -37.75 -36.85
N THR A 4 48.95 -37.61 -35.55
CA THR A 4 48.01 -37.47 -34.46
C THR A 4 47.74 -36.01 -34.28
N THR A 5 46.46 -35.57 -34.55
CA THR A 5 45.95 -34.24 -34.24
C THR A 5 45.42 -34.23 -32.81
N SER A 6 46.07 -33.45 -31.94
CA SER A 6 45.63 -33.17 -30.56
C SER A 6 44.51 -32.16 -30.55
N ARG A 7 43.43 -32.49 -29.82
CA ARG A 7 42.24 -31.66 -29.54
C ARG A 7 42.55 -30.71 -28.37
N PRO A 8 42.24 -29.42 -28.42
CA PRO A 8 42.46 -28.53 -27.28
C PRO A 8 41.40 -28.76 -26.18
N ALA A 9 41.90 -28.75 -24.94
CA ALA A 9 41.11 -28.89 -23.72
C ALA A 9 40.18 -27.67 -23.54
N ARG A 10 38.89 -27.93 -23.31
CA ARG A 10 37.88 -26.91 -22.90
C ARG A 10 38.07 -26.62 -21.43
N PHE A 11 38.56 -25.43 -21.09
CA PHE A 11 38.53 -24.92 -19.72
C PHE A 11 37.08 -24.50 -19.37
N SER A 12 36.46 -25.24 -18.48
CA SER A 12 35.21 -24.88 -17.84
C SER A 12 35.54 -23.95 -16.67
N THR A 13 35.32 -22.64 -16.85
CA THR A 13 35.37 -21.66 -15.75
C THR A 13 33.98 -21.54 -15.11
N THR A 14 33.70 -22.42 -14.14
CA THR A 14 32.57 -22.22 -13.23
C THR A 14 33.05 -21.34 -12.07
N PRO A 15 32.44 -20.18 -11.79
CA PRO A 15 32.85 -19.32 -10.67
C PRO A 15 32.61 -20.02 -9.34
N ALA A 16 33.56 -19.93 -8.44
CA ALA A 16 33.63 -20.65 -7.14
C ALA A 16 32.61 -20.21 -6.07
N TRP A 17 31.60 -19.42 -6.41
CA TRP A 17 30.54 -18.99 -5.45
C TRP A 17 29.27 -19.86 -5.48
N ARG A 18 29.24 -20.94 -6.24
CA ARG A 18 28.12 -21.90 -6.34
C ARG A 18 28.22 -23.11 -5.40
N THR A 19 28.90 -23.00 -4.28
CA THR A 19 28.91 -24.09 -3.29
C THR A 19 28.39 -23.62 -1.95
N ASN A 20 27.32 -24.28 -1.50
CA ASN A 20 26.67 -24.22 -0.18
C ASN A 20 25.63 -23.08 0.07
N CYS A 21 24.53 -23.11 -0.67
CA CYS A 21 23.23 -22.84 -0.05
C CYS A 21 22.43 -24.15 -0.05
N GLY A 22 22.50 -24.89 1.04
CA GLY A 22 21.48 -25.89 1.35
C GLY A 22 20.12 -25.23 1.41
N PRO A 23 19.00 -25.99 1.31
CA PRO A 23 17.67 -25.38 1.38
C PRO A 23 17.54 -24.65 2.72
N MET A 24 17.44 -23.32 2.69
CA MET A 24 17.05 -22.53 3.85
C MET A 24 15.67 -23.04 4.28
N THR A 25 15.67 -23.82 5.35
CA THR A 25 14.45 -24.23 6.02
C THR A 25 13.91 -22.98 6.73
N ASP A 26 12.96 -22.31 6.10
CA ASP A 26 12.21 -21.14 6.59
C ASP A 26 11.26 -21.59 7.72
N ARG A 27 11.78 -22.30 8.71
CA ARG A 27 11.04 -22.84 9.86
C ARG A 27 10.75 -21.79 10.94
N ALA A 28 11.19 -20.54 10.77
CA ALA A 28 10.99 -19.49 11.79
C ALA A 28 9.59 -18.84 11.74
N ASN A 29 8.81 -18.97 10.66
CA ASN A 29 7.63 -18.12 10.42
C ASN A 29 6.30 -18.82 10.14
N GLY A 30 6.15 -20.08 10.43
CA GLY A 30 4.83 -20.75 10.40
C GLY A 30 4.18 -20.97 9.02
N LEU A 31 4.83 -20.53 7.93
CA LEU A 31 4.37 -20.70 6.56
C LEU A 31 5.40 -21.52 5.76
N SER A 32 4.96 -22.58 5.08
CA SER A 32 5.84 -23.43 4.29
C SER A 32 6.20 -22.79 2.95
N ALA A 33 7.35 -23.17 2.35
CA ALA A 33 7.82 -22.63 1.06
C ALA A 33 6.82 -22.77 -0.11
N GLY A 34 5.80 -23.63 0.04
CA GLY A 34 4.73 -23.85 -0.93
C GLY A 34 3.52 -22.89 -0.82
N GLU A 35 3.46 -22.03 0.21
CA GLU A 35 2.29 -21.18 0.51
C GLU A 35 2.37 -19.76 -0.05
N PHE A 36 3.48 -19.43 -0.76
CA PHE A 36 3.70 -18.12 -1.36
C PHE A 36 3.80 -18.16 -2.87
N THR A 37 3.50 -17.03 -3.50
CA THR A 37 3.93 -16.70 -4.86
C THR A 37 4.90 -15.53 -4.81
N GLU A 38 5.75 -15.42 -5.81
CA GLU A 38 6.55 -14.23 -6.08
C GLU A 38 6.00 -13.58 -7.35
N ASP A 39 5.51 -12.36 -7.23
CA ASP A 39 4.83 -11.66 -8.29
C ASP A 39 5.56 -10.37 -8.65
N GLY A 40 5.63 -10.08 -9.96
CA GLY A 40 6.01 -8.76 -10.44
C GLY A 40 4.93 -7.74 -10.08
N PHE A 41 5.32 -6.62 -9.48
CA PHE A 41 4.44 -5.53 -9.10
C PHE A 41 4.99 -4.22 -9.64
N LEU A 42 4.12 -3.21 -9.83
CA LEU A 42 4.51 -1.90 -10.35
C LEU A 42 5.25 -2.01 -11.70
N GLY A 43 4.68 -2.76 -12.64
CA GLY A 43 5.30 -2.99 -13.96
C GLY A 43 6.63 -3.77 -13.89
N GLY A 44 6.84 -4.56 -12.84
CA GLY A 44 8.09 -5.32 -12.60
C GLY A 44 9.16 -4.53 -11.86
N GLN A 45 8.92 -3.28 -11.47
CA GLN A 45 9.85 -2.47 -10.67
C GLN A 45 9.99 -2.97 -9.23
N LEU A 46 9.02 -3.74 -8.74
CA LEU A 46 9.04 -4.42 -7.46
C LEU A 46 8.74 -5.91 -7.66
N ARG A 47 9.31 -6.74 -6.79
CA ARG A 47 8.96 -8.15 -6.63
C ARG A 47 8.36 -8.33 -5.25
N LEU A 48 7.17 -8.91 -5.18
CA LEU A 48 6.47 -9.14 -3.93
C LEU A 48 6.21 -10.61 -3.71
N ARG A 49 6.67 -11.14 -2.58
CA ARG A 49 6.21 -12.42 -2.05
C ARG A 49 4.88 -12.20 -1.37
N GLN A 50 3.87 -12.98 -1.74
CA GLN A 50 2.51 -12.87 -1.26
C GLN A 50 1.93 -14.24 -0.94
N PRO A 51 1.02 -14.36 0.06
CA PRO A 51 0.29 -15.59 0.29
C PRO A 51 -0.51 -16.01 -0.95
N LYS A 52 -0.59 -17.31 -1.22
CA LYS A 52 -1.42 -17.87 -2.31
C LYS A 52 -2.91 -17.66 -2.09
N SER A 53 -3.33 -17.58 -0.82
CA SER A 53 -4.72 -17.39 -0.40
C SER A 53 -4.84 -16.18 0.52
N GLY A 54 -6.04 -15.56 0.57
CA GLY A 54 -6.31 -14.38 1.36
C GLY A 54 -6.22 -13.08 0.56
N HIS A 55 -5.96 -11.96 1.26
CA HIS A 55 -5.84 -10.66 0.62
C HIS A 55 -4.49 -10.55 -0.11
N ARG A 56 -4.55 -10.22 -1.39
CA ARG A 56 -3.37 -9.99 -2.24
C ARG A 56 -3.29 -8.53 -2.64
N ALA A 57 -2.08 -8.01 -2.74
CA ALA A 57 -1.85 -6.68 -3.26
C ALA A 57 -2.33 -6.57 -4.72
N GLY A 58 -3.10 -5.54 -4.99
CA GLY A 58 -3.70 -5.28 -6.29
C GLY A 58 -3.58 -3.81 -6.69
N HIS A 59 -4.41 -3.40 -7.64
CA HIS A 59 -4.44 -2.03 -8.16
C HIS A 59 -4.66 -0.97 -7.08
N ASP A 60 -5.45 -1.27 -6.04
CA ASP A 60 -5.73 -0.34 -4.93
C ASP A 60 -4.43 0.13 -4.26
N ALA A 61 -3.45 -0.76 -4.04
CA ALA A 61 -2.16 -0.41 -3.46
C ALA A 61 -1.34 0.53 -4.35
N VAL A 62 -1.36 0.30 -5.67
CA VAL A 62 -0.65 1.17 -6.64
C VAL A 62 -1.32 2.53 -6.74
N LEU A 63 -2.65 2.58 -6.82
CA LEU A 63 -3.41 3.83 -6.89
C LEU A 63 -3.24 4.67 -5.62
N LEU A 64 -3.27 4.02 -4.44
CA LEU A 64 -2.99 4.67 -3.17
C LEU A 64 -1.57 5.26 -3.14
N ALA A 65 -0.57 4.48 -3.52
CA ALA A 65 0.82 4.95 -3.60
C ALA A 65 0.97 6.13 -4.57
N ALA A 66 0.33 6.06 -5.75
CA ALA A 66 0.36 7.14 -6.74
C ALA A 66 -0.35 8.41 -6.28
N ALA A 67 -1.31 8.32 -5.33
CA ALA A 67 -2.04 9.44 -4.74
C ALA A 67 -1.35 10.03 -3.49
N THR A 68 -0.34 9.35 -2.93
CA THR A 68 0.29 9.73 -1.66
C THR A 68 1.32 10.84 -1.85
N PRO A 69 1.21 11.99 -1.11
CA PRO A 69 2.03 13.20 -1.34
C PRO A 69 3.37 13.15 -0.58
N ALA A 70 4.09 12.03 -0.63
CA ALA A 70 5.39 11.90 0.01
C ALA A 70 6.48 12.69 -0.72
N ARG A 71 7.47 13.19 0.02
CA ARG A 71 8.63 13.94 -0.44
C ARG A 71 9.93 13.36 0.15
N PRO A 72 11.09 13.59 -0.47
CA PRO A 72 12.37 13.25 0.14
C PRO A 72 12.50 13.87 1.56
N GLY A 73 12.92 13.05 2.51
CA GLY A 73 13.04 13.44 3.93
C GLY A 73 11.80 13.15 4.78
N ASP A 74 10.63 12.88 4.17
CA ASP A 74 9.42 12.56 4.93
C ASP A 74 9.54 11.21 5.64
N ARG A 75 8.94 11.14 6.83
CA ARG A 75 8.66 9.91 7.55
C ARG A 75 7.26 9.45 7.18
N VAL A 76 7.17 8.33 6.45
CA VAL A 76 5.94 7.81 5.83
C VAL A 76 5.53 6.52 6.51
N ALA A 77 4.30 6.42 7.00
CA ALA A 77 3.76 5.21 7.63
C ALA A 77 2.63 4.60 6.76
N ASP A 78 2.77 3.32 6.42
CA ASP A 78 1.74 2.51 5.75
C ASP A 78 0.98 1.72 6.82
N PHE A 79 -0.24 2.13 7.12
CA PHE A 79 -1.09 1.51 8.13
C PHE A 79 -1.88 0.34 7.53
N GLY A 80 -1.68 -0.86 8.11
CA GLY A 80 -2.20 -2.10 7.54
C GLY A 80 -1.43 -2.50 6.28
N ALA A 81 -0.11 -2.43 6.36
CA ALA A 81 0.79 -2.58 5.20
C ALA A 81 0.65 -3.92 4.47
N GLY A 82 0.11 -4.97 5.12
CA GLY A 82 0.05 -6.30 4.55
C GLY A 82 1.46 -6.80 4.20
N VAL A 83 1.67 -7.09 2.93
CA VAL A 83 2.99 -7.47 2.40
C VAL A 83 3.88 -6.27 2.00
N GLY A 84 3.46 -5.06 2.35
CA GLY A 84 4.21 -3.82 2.13
C GLY A 84 3.97 -3.16 0.76
N ALA A 85 3.00 -3.60 -0.02
CA ALA A 85 2.87 -3.22 -1.42
C ALA A 85 2.72 -1.70 -1.65
N ALA A 86 1.86 -1.01 -0.90
CA ALA A 86 1.61 0.42 -1.08
C ALA A 86 2.80 1.26 -0.59
N GLY A 87 3.30 0.98 0.61
CA GLY A 87 4.48 1.67 1.17
C GLY A 87 5.72 1.50 0.30
N LEU A 88 6.02 0.29 -0.17
CA LEU A 88 7.15 0.02 -1.06
C LEU A 88 7.00 0.73 -2.41
N ALA A 89 5.78 0.83 -2.96
CA ALA A 89 5.52 1.58 -4.18
C ALA A 89 5.76 3.09 -3.97
N VAL A 90 5.40 3.65 -2.80
CA VAL A 90 5.74 5.05 -2.45
C VAL A 90 7.25 5.22 -2.38
N ALA A 91 7.98 4.32 -1.69
CA ALA A 91 9.44 4.39 -1.55
C ALA A 91 10.17 4.22 -2.89
N ARG A 92 9.62 3.42 -3.82
CA ARG A 92 10.15 3.30 -5.18
C ARG A 92 9.99 4.58 -5.96
N ARG A 93 8.87 5.30 -5.82
CA ARG A 93 8.57 6.57 -6.50
C ARG A 93 9.31 7.75 -5.89
N VAL A 94 9.51 7.76 -4.58
CA VAL A 94 10.11 8.88 -3.84
C VAL A 94 11.30 8.40 -3.04
N ALA A 95 12.49 8.64 -3.55
CA ALA A 95 13.72 8.30 -2.85
C ALA A 95 13.93 9.18 -1.61
N GLY A 96 14.62 8.63 -0.59
CA GLY A 96 15.02 9.38 0.60
C GLY A 96 13.92 9.58 1.64
N ILE A 97 12.82 8.81 1.59
CA ILE A 97 11.84 8.74 2.67
C ILE A 97 12.30 7.75 3.75
N THR A 98 11.80 7.93 4.97
CA THR A 98 11.87 6.93 6.04
C THR A 98 10.55 6.17 6.05
N LEU A 99 10.55 4.91 5.58
CA LEU A 99 9.34 4.10 5.44
C LEU A 99 9.11 3.24 6.68
N LEU A 100 7.88 3.29 7.21
CA LEU A 100 7.37 2.48 8.31
C LEU A 100 6.22 1.62 7.79
N LEU A 101 6.33 0.30 7.88
CA LEU A 101 5.31 -0.66 7.49
C LEU A 101 4.65 -1.20 8.75
N VAL A 102 3.42 -0.78 9.03
CA VAL A 102 2.67 -1.14 10.25
C VAL A 102 1.64 -2.21 9.89
N GLU A 103 1.77 -3.39 10.49
CA GLU A 103 0.91 -4.54 10.20
C GLU A 103 0.61 -5.32 11.48
N ILE A 104 -0.66 -5.74 11.68
CA ILE A 104 -1.07 -6.50 12.86
C ILE A 104 -0.64 -7.96 12.81
N ALA A 105 -0.62 -8.57 11.61
CA ALA A 105 -0.30 -9.98 11.42
C ALA A 105 1.22 -10.17 11.33
N PRO A 106 1.88 -10.84 12.31
CA PRO A 106 3.34 -10.99 12.32
C PRO A 106 3.89 -11.65 11.05
N GLN A 107 3.14 -12.61 10.46
CA GLN A 107 3.56 -13.31 9.25
C GLN A 107 3.56 -12.37 8.02
N LEU A 108 2.57 -11.47 7.91
CA LEU A 108 2.55 -10.46 6.84
C LEU A 108 3.61 -9.39 7.06
N ALA A 109 3.83 -8.98 8.30
CA ALA A 109 4.90 -8.05 8.67
C ALA A 109 6.29 -8.60 8.28
N GLU A 110 6.52 -9.90 8.48
CA GLU A 110 7.77 -10.55 8.07
C GLU A 110 7.90 -10.61 6.54
N LEU A 111 6.81 -10.91 5.83
CA LEU A 111 6.80 -10.82 4.37
C LEU A 111 7.09 -9.40 3.88
N ALA A 112 6.49 -8.38 4.50
CA ALA A 112 6.74 -6.97 4.17
C ALA A 112 8.23 -6.61 4.35
N ARG A 113 8.86 -7.06 5.45
CA ARG A 113 10.30 -6.89 5.71
C ARG A 113 11.14 -7.57 4.64
N GLY A 114 10.82 -8.85 4.31
CA GLY A 114 11.50 -9.59 3.26
C GLY A 114 11.35 -8.94 1.89
N ASN A 115 10.16 -8.43 1.56
CA ASN A 115 9.89 -7.70 0.32
C ASN A 115 10.69 -6.38 0.25
N ALA A 116 10.75 -5.62 1.33
CA ALA A 116 11.58 -4.41 1.40
C ALA A 116 13.05 -4.73 1.10
N SER A 117 13.60 -5.72 1.79
CA SER A 117 14.98 -6.18 1.62
C SER A 117 15.26 -6.67 0.18
N ALA A 118 14.38 -7.52 -0.38
CA ALA A 118 14.52 -8.08 -1.72
C ALA A 118 14.50 -7.00 -2.83
N ASN A 119 13.85 -5.86 -2.56
CA ASN A 119 13.79 -4.71 -3.48
C ASN A 119 14.82 -3.61 -3.17
N GLY A 120 15.71 -3.82 -2.19
CA GLY A 120 16.72 -2.83 -1.79
C GLY A 120 16.13 -1.56 -1.19
N ILE A 121 14.96 -1.65 -0.57
CA ILE A 121 14.26 -0.51 0.07
C ILE A 121 14.46 -0.60 1.57
N ALA A 122 15.02 0.46 2.17
CA ALA A 122 15.11 0.58 3.63
C ALA A 122 13.72 0.86 4.20
N ALA A 123 13.22 -0.04 5.04
CA ALA A 123 11.94 0.10 5.71
C ALA A 123 12.00 -0.51 7.12
N GLU A 124 11.39 0.15 8.08
CA GLU A 124 11.11 -0.41 9.39
C GLU A 124 9.75 -1.10 9.36
N THR A 125 9.68 -2.34 9.85
CA THR A 125 8.42 -3.09 9.92
C THR A 125 8.01 -3.24 11.38
N ILE A 126 6.80 -2.81 11.69
CA ILE A 126 6.27 -2.70 13.04
C ILE A 126 5.03 -3.60 13.14
N VAL A 127 5.06 -4.56 14.09
CA VAL A 127 3.86 -5.37 14.40
C VAL A 127 3.00 -4.60 15.40
N LEU A 128 1.88 -4.05 14.92
CA LEU A 128 1.00 -3.19 15.73
C LEU A 128 -0.43 -3.23 15.18
N ASP A 129 -1.40 -3.32 16.09
CA ASP A 129 -2.80 -3.06 15.75
C ASP A 129 -3.04 -1.55 15.60
N VAL A 130 -3.41 -1.12 14.39
CA VAL A 130 -3.72 0.29 14.09
C VAL A 130 -4.91 0.80 14.93
N SER A 131 -5.81 -0.09 15.35
CA SER A 131 -6.91 0.25 16.26
C SER A 131 -6.47 0.40 17.73
N GLY A 132 -5.20 0.13 18.03
CA GLY A 132 -4.62 0.20 19.37
C GLY A 132 -4.56 1.60 19.96
N GLY A 133 -4.40 1.66 21.28
CA GLY A 133 -4.30 2.89 22.06
C GLY A 133 -2.99 3.66 21.84
N ALA A 134 -2.94 4.89 22.34
CA ALA A 134 -1.78 5.78 22.22
C ALA A 134 -0.48 5.18 22.80
N ASP A 135 -0.58 4.46 23.92
CA ASP A 135 0.58 3.85 24.57
C ASP A 135 1.24 2.76 23.72
N ALA A 136 0.43 1.94 23.02
CA ALA A 136 0.94 0.93 22.09
C ALA A 136 1.68 1.57 20.92
N PHE A 137 1.16 2.67 20.38
CA PHE A 137 1.81 3.45 19.32
C PHE A 137 3.13 4.07 19.80
N ALA A 138 3.13 4.67 20.98
CA ALA A 138 4.34 5.26 21.57
C ALA A 138 5.42 4.20 21.80
N ALA A 139 5.06 3.04 22.36
CA ALA A 139 5.97 1.91 22.58
C ALA A 139 6.54 1.36 21.26
N ALA A 140 5.79 1.47 20.17
CA ALA A 140 6.21 1.07 18.83
C ALA A 140 6.98 2.18 18.06
N GLY A 141 7.39 3.28 18.71
CA GLY A 141 8.12 4.38 18.08
C GLY A 141 7.26 5.29 17.19
N LEU A 142 5.93 5.15 17.25
CA LEU A 142 4.95 5.98 16.55
C LEU A 142 4.31 7.01 17.49
N ALA A 143 5.15 7.80 18.14
CA ALA A 143 4.71 8.86 19.05
C ALA A 143 3.78 9.87 18.34
N PRO A 144 2.97 10.65 19.09
CA PRO A 144 2.22 11.75 18.51
C PRO A 144 3.13 12.72 17.73
N ASP A 145 2.60 13.27 16.66
CA ASP A 145 3.28 14.25 15.81
C ASP A 145 4.65 13.79 15.25
N SER A 146 4.81 12.48 14.99
CA SER A 146 6.09 11.88 14.60
C SER A 146 6.21 11.52 13.13
N VAL A 147 5.14 11.51 12.33
CA VAL A 147 5.17 11.18 10.90
C VAL A 147 4.63 12.33 10.04
N ASP A 148 5.14 12.43 8.82
CA ASP A 148 4.76 13.47 7.87
C ASP A 148 3.58 13.01 7.00
N VAL A 149 3.56 11.72 6.64
CA VAL A 149 2.53 11.14 5.78
C VAL A 149 2.09 9.78 6.33
N VAL A 150 0.79 9.57 6.39
CA VAL A 150 0.18 8.25 6.58
C VAL A 150 -0.55 7.87 5.31
N LEU A 151 -0.37 6.63 4.85
CA LEU A 151 -1.23 6.03 3.84
C LEU A 151 -1.91 4.80 4.43
N MET A 152 -3.12 4.48 3.97
CA MET A 152 -3.86 3.32 4.45
C MET A 152 -4.90 2.82 3.45
N ASN A 153 -5.01 1.50 3.40
CA ASN A 153 -6.07 0.76 2.71
C ASN A 153 -6.75 -0.17 3.73
N PRO A 154 -7.59 0.37 4.63
CA PRO A 154 -8.17 -0.42 5.70
C PRO A 154 -8.99 -1.59 5.15
N PRO A 155 -9.08 -2.72 5.89
CA PRO A 155 -9.93 -3.82 5.50
C PRO A 155 -11.39 -3.35 5.50
N PHE A 156 -12.06 -3.53 4.37
CA PHE A 156 -13.52 -3.35 4.31
C PHE A 156 -14.16 -4.72 4.24
N ASN A 157 -15.16 -4.97 5.11
CA ASN A 157 -15.92 -6.20 5.09
C ASN A 157 -16.76 -6.23 3.82
N ASP A 158 -16.47 -7.20 2.93
CA ASP A 158 -17.29 -7.44 1.74
C ASP A 158 -18.53 -8.26 2.17
N PRO A 159 -19.75 -7.69 2.07
CA PRO A 159 -20.97 -8.41 2.45
C PRO A 159 -21.17 -9.71 1.66
N ALA A 160 -20.59 -9.80 0.45
CA ALA A 160 -20.69 -11.00 -0.38
C ALA A 160 -19.94 -12.21 0.17
N ARG A 161 -19.03 -12.04 1.14
CA ARG A 161 -18.25 -13.13 1.74
C ARG A 161 -18.88 -13.74 2.98
N HIS A 162 -19.97 -13.19 3.52
CA HIS A 162 -20.67 -13.72 4.69
C HIS A 162 -21.96 -14.45 4.31
N ARG A 163 -22.11 -15.71 4.75
CA ARG A 163 -23.28 -16.58 4.52
C ARG A 163 -24.52 -16.24 5.39
N ALA A 164 -24.61 -15.03 5.96
CA ALA A 164 -25.78 -14.56 6.70
C ALA A 164 -26.83 -13.97 5.76
N SER A 165 -28.07 -13.75 6.25
CA SER A 165 -29.13 -13.13 5.43
C SER A 165 -28.60 -11.80 4.83
N PRO A 166 -28.89 -11.51 3.55
CA PRO A 166 -28.19 -10.42 2.83
C PRO A 166 -28.30 -9.05 3.47
N GLN A 167 -29.35 -8.78 4.21
CA GLN A 167 -29.62 -7.45 4.79
C GLN A 167 -28.95 -7.26 6.16
N ALA A 168 -29.09 -8.22 7.07
CA ALA A 168 -28.44 -8.15 8.39
C ALA A 168 -26.91 -8.25 8.29
N ALA A 169 -26.41 -9.05 7.35
CA ALA A 169 -24.97 -9.14 7.08
C ALA A 169 -24.40 -7.82 6.53
N ARG A 170 -25.14 -7.11 5.68
CA ARG A 170 -24.73 -5.79 5.17
C ARG A 170 -24.68 -4.74 6.28
N GLU A 171 -25.69 -4.65 7.14
CA GLU A 171 -25.72 -3.70 8.24
C GLU A 171 -24.58 -3.93 9.24
N LEU A 172 -24.33 -5.19 9.65
CA LEU A 172 -23.21 -5.55 10.53
C LEU A 172 -21.85 -5.24 9.88
N ALA A 173 -21.70 -5.53 8.58
CA ALA A 173 -20.47 -5.23 7.85
C ALA A 173 -20.23 -3.71 7.73
N HIS A 174 -21.29 -2.92 7.50
CA HIS A 174 -21.20 -1.45 7.48
C HIS A 174 -20.77 -0.89 8.84
N VAL A 175 -21.39 -1.31 9.94
CA VAL A 175 -21.05 -0.84 11.28
C VAL A 175 -19.61 -1.21 11.64
N ALA A 176 -19.18 -2.45 11.40
CA ALA A 176 -17.81 -2.87 11.67
C ALA A 176 -16.78 -2.12 10.81
N SER A 177 -17.10 -1.84 9.54
CA SER A 177 -16.23 -1.06 8.65
C SER A 177 -16.10 0.40 9.09
N ALA A 178 -17.22 1.03 9.48
CA ALA A 178 -17.23 2.41 9.97
C ALA A 178 -16.39 2.55 11.25
N THR A 179 -16.57 1.67 12.23
CA THR A 179 -15.79 1.69 13.48
C THR A 179 -14.29 1.48 13.21
N THR A 180 -13.93 0.59 12.31
CA THR A 180 -12.53 0.37 11.91
C THR A 180 -11.96 1.65 11.26
N LEU A 181 -12.70 2.25 10.33
CA LEU A 181 -12.28 3.45 9.62
C LEU A 181 -12.07 4.63 10.58
N GLU A 182 -12.99 4.87 11.51
CA GLU A 182 -12.87 5.91 12.54
C GLU A 182 -11.65 5.71 13.43
N SER A 183 -11.40 4.48 13.89
CA SER A 183 -10.26 4.18 14.74
C SER A 183 -8.93 4.40 14.01
N TRP A 184 -8.83 3.99 12.74
CA TRP A 184 -7.63 4.16 11.92
C TRP A 184 -7.36 5.62 11.57
N ILE A 185 -8.39 6.39 11.21
CA ILE A 185 -8.27 7.85 10.99
C ILE A 185 -7.87 8.54 12.29
N GLY A 186 -8.44 8.11 13.43
CA GLY A 186 -8.07 8.60 14.75
C GLY A 186 -6.59 8.33 15.09
N ALA A 187 -6.09 7.14 14.79
CA ALA A 187 -4.68 6.77 14.96
C ALA A 187 -3.77 7.62 14.05
N ALA A 188 -4.13 7.77 12.78
CA ALA A 188 -3.39 8.63 11.84
C ALA A 188 -3.34 10.08 12.32
N ARG A 189 -4.48 10.61 12.82
CA ARG A 189 -4.53 11.98 13.38
C ARG A 189 -3.59 12.16 14.57
N ARG A 190 -3.48 11.17 15.46
CA ARG A 190 -2.55 11.26 16.60
C ARG A 190 -1.11 11.26 16.14
N THR A 191 -0.76 10.41 15.18
CA THR A 191 0.61 10.16 14.76
C THR A 191 1.16 11.22 13.79
N LEU A 192 0.31 11.78 12.93
CA LEU A 192 0.69 12.82 11.97
C LEU A 192 1.12 14.11 12.66
N LYS A 193 2.16 14.74 12.15
CA LYS A 193 2.53 16.14 12.46
C LYS A 193 1.42 17.09 12.04
N SER A 194 1.39 18.30 12.62
CA SER A 194 0.55 19.38 12.09
C SER A 194 0.95 19.68 10.64
N GLY A 195 -0.03 19.79 9.74
CA GLY A 195 0.20 19.91 8.30
C GLY A 195 0.54 18.58 7.59
N GLY A 196 0.69 17.48 8.33
CA GLY A 196 0.91 16.14 7.79
C GLY A 196 -0.30 15.63 7.00
N ALA A 197 -0.06 14.75 6.03
CA ALA A 197 -1.07 14.27 5.11
C ALA A 197 -1.50 12.82 5.42
N LEU A 198 -2.81 12.57 5.34
CA LEU A 198 -3.39 11.23 5.32
C LEU A 198 -3.90 10.93 3.91
N SER A 199 -3.45 9.81 3.33
CA SER A 199 -3.96 9.25 2.08
C SER A 199 -4.73 7.95 2.36
N LEU A 200 -5.93 7.86 1.82
CA LEU A 200 -6.84 6.73 2.00
C LEU A 200 -7.39 6.29 0.65
N ILE A 201 -7.50 4.97 0.43
CA ILE A 201 -8.35 4.41 -0.60
C ILE A 201 -9.51 3.66 0.06
N TRP A 202 -10.71 3.85 -0.47
CA TRP A 202 -11.93 3.24 0.07
C TRP A 202 -12.92 2.90 -1.05
N ARG A 203 -13.93 2.08 -0.76
CA ARG A 203 -15.04 1.84 -1.68
C ARG A 203 -15.84 3.13 -1.88
N ALA A 204 -16.32 3.39 -3.08
CA ALA A 204 -16.96 4.65 -3.42
C ALA A 204 -18.34 4.82 -2.74
N ASP A 205 -19.09 3.73 -2.56
CA ASP A 205 -20.39 3.72 -1.87
C ASP A 205 -20.27 4.02 -0.36
N GLY A 206 -19.07 3.92 0.22
CA GLY A 206 -18.73 4.28 1.60
C GLY A 206 -18.18 5.70 1.76
N LEU A 207 -18.29 6.59 0.75
CA LEU A 207 -17.74 7.95 0.84
C LEU A 207 -18.32 8.75 2.03
N ALA A 208 -19.59 8.58 2.33
CA ALA A 208 -20.22 9.26 3.47
C ALA A 208 -19.59 8.84 4.81
N GLU A 209 -19.25 7.56 4.98
CA GLU A 209 -18.52 7.03 6.15
C GLU A 209 -17.13 7.66 6.26
N VAL A 210 -16.43 7.79 5.14
CA VAL A 210 -15.10 8.42 5.09
C VAL A 210 -15.17 9.87 5.54
N LEU A 211 -16.13 10.66 5.01
CA LEU A 211 -16.29 12.06 5.37
C LEU A 211 -16.66 12.24 6.85
N ALA A 212 -17.52 11.38 7.38
CA ALA A 212 -17.88 11.38 8.80
C ALA A 212 -16.69 11.06 9.69
N ALA A 213 -15.89 10.04 9.34
CA ALA A 213 -14.74 9.59 10.11
C ALA A 213 -13.59 10.62 10.17
N PHE A 214 -13.39 11.43 9.13
CA PHE A 214 -12.41 12.53 9.17
C PHE A 214 -12.76 13.57 10.25
N GLY A 215 -14.04 13.90 10.43
CA GLY A 215 -14.55 14.75 11.51
C GLY A 215 -13.74 16.05 11.70
N ARG A 216 -13.54 16.42 12.97
CA ARG A 216 -12.72 17.58 13.34
C ARG A 216 -11.24 17.19 13.40
N GLY A 217 -10.37 18.05 12.89
CA GLY A 217 -8.90 17.89 12.96
C GLY A 217 -8.22 17.60 11.63
N PHE A 218 -8.98 17.27 10.59
CA PHE A 218 -8.54 17.25 9.21
C PHE A 218 -9.30 18.29 8.38
N GLY A 219 -8.65 18.82 7.36
CA GLY A 219 -9.26 19.70 6.35
C GLY A 219 -8.49 19.63 5.05
N GLY A 220 -8.87 20.45 4.07
CA GLY A 220 -8.29 20.38 2.74
C GLY A 220 -8.46 18.99 2.09
N LEU A 221 -9.63 18.38 2.32
CA LEU A 221 -9.94 17.08 1.76
C LEU A 221 -9.92 17.17 0.23
N ALA A 222 -9.15 16.30 -0.40
CA ALA A 222 -9.07 16.16 -1.86
C ALA A 222 -9.57 14.76 -2.22
N ILE A 223 -10.66 14.68 -2.98
CA ILE A 223 -11.33 13.44 -3.36
C ILE A 223 -11.13 13.19 -4.84
N LEU A 224 -10.68 11.99 -5.21
CA LEU A 224 -10.55 11.56 -6.58
C LEU A 224 -11.34 10.26 -6.77
N PRO A 225 -12.49 10.29 -7.47
CA PRO A 225 -13.26 9.11 -7.79
C PRO A 225 -12.52 8.23 -8.82
N VAL A 226 -12.63 6.92 -8.64
CA VAL A 226 -12.07 5.93 -9.57
C VAL A 226 -13.21 5.08 -10.12
N HIS A 227 -13.37 5.08 -11.44
CA HIS A 227 -14.37 4.31 -12.15
C HIS A 227 -13.74 3.16 -12.92
N GLY A 228 -14.44 2.04 -13.04
CA GLY A 228 -14.04 0.96 -13.92
C GLY A 228 -14.08 1.40 -15.38
N ASP A 229 -15.14 2.10 -15.76
CA ASP A 229 -15.41 2.68 -17.07
C ASP A 229 -16.24 3.96 -16.94
N ALA A 230 -16.48 4.67 -18.05
CA ALA A 230 -17.20 5.95 -18.05
C ALA A 230 -18.72 5.82 -17.82
N ALA A 231 -19.30 4.64 -18.02
CA ALA A 231 -20.75 4.42 -17.92
C ALA A 231 -21.18 3.91 -16.54
N SER A 232 -20.22 3.42 -15.72
CA SER A 232 -20.49 2.81 -14.43
C SER A 232 -20.21 3.78 -13.28
N PRO A 233 -20.90 3.64 -12.13
CA PRO A 233 -20.57 4.40 -10.93
C PRO A 233 -19.12 4.18 -10.50
N ALA A 234 -18.57 5.13 -9.73
CA ALA A 234 -17.26 4.96 -9.13
C ALA A 234 -17.20 3.70 -8.25
N ILE A 235 -16.11 2.95 -8.35
CA ILE A 235 -15.86 1.74 -7.56
C ILE A 235 -14.96 2.02 -6.36
N ARG A 236 -14.10 3.04 -6.45
CA ARG A 236 -13.21 3.49 -5.37
C ARG A 236 -13.21 5.01 -5.26
N VAL A 237 -12.84 5.50 -4.11
CA VAL A 237 -12.43 6.89 -3.88
C VAL A 237 -11.04 6.91 -3.27
N LEU A 238 -10.18 7.75 -3.82
CA LEU A 238 -8.92 8.14 -3.18
C LEU A 238 -9.18 9.46 -2.47
N VAL A 239 -8.81 9.53 -1.21
CA VAL A 239 -9.02 10.71 -0.38
C VAL A 239 -7.69 11.11 0.26
N ARG A 240 -7.30 12.37 0.11
CA ARG A 240 -6.22 12.96 0.88
C ARG A 240 -6.82 14.02 1.82
N ALA A 241 -6.33 14.06 3.05
CA ALA A 241 -6.66 15.10 4.00
C ALA A 241 -5.42 15.60 4.71
N THR A 242 -5.44 16.84 5.19
CA THR A 242 -4.29 17.45 5.88
C THR A 242 -4.67 17.76 7.32
N LYS A 243 -3.85 17.30 8.29
CA LYS A 243 -4.07 17.54 9.71
C LYS A 243 -3.99 19.03 10.02
N GLY A 244 -5.02 19.56 10.69
CA GLY A 244 -5.09 20.96 11.11
C GLY A 244 -5.42 21.96 10.00
N SER A 245 -5.57 21.55 8.75
CA SER A 245 -5.94 22.43 7.64
C SER A 245 -7.39 22.92 7.81
N LYS A 246 -7.64 24.15 7.34
CA LYS A 246 -8.98 24.75 7.21
C LYS A 246 -9.37 24.96 5.75
N ALA A 247 -8.54 24.48 4.80
CA ALA A 247 -8.84 24.59 3.38
C ALA A 247 -10.13 23.84 3.02
N PRO A 248 -10.89 24.33 2.03
CA PRO A 248 -12.13 23.69 1.59
C PRO A 248 -11.85 22.31 0.97
N LEU A 249 -12.90 21.49 0.94
CA LEU A 249 -12.92 20.22 0.23
C LEU A 249 -12.85 20.46 -1.28
N GLN A 250 -12.11 19.62 -1.98
CA GLN A 250 -11.97 19.62 -3.44
C GLN A 250 -12.32 18.25 -4.00
N ILE A 251 -13.06 18.20 -5.09
CA ILE A 251 -13.33 16.99 -5.86
C ILE A 251 -12.58 17.09 -7.18
N TYR A 252 -11.69 16.16 -7.41
CA TYR A 252 -10.87 16.08 -8.63
C TYR A 252 -11.62 15.35 -9.74
N PRO A 253 -11.25 15.60 -11.02
CA PRO A 253 -11.75 14.80 -12.14
C PRO A 253 -11.51 13.30 -11.91
N ALA A 254 -12.51 12.50 -12.25
CA ALA A 254 -12.47 11.08 -12.01
C ALA A 254 -11.36 10.37 -12.82
N LEU A 255 -10.79 9.30 -12.25
CA LEU A 255 -9.89 8.39 -12.95
C LEU A 255 -10.70 7.25 -13.56
N MET A 256 -10.67 7.13 -14.89
CA MET A 256 -11.25 5.99 -15.60
C MET A 256 -10.18 4.90 -15.75
N LEU A 257 -10.41 3.69 -15.24
CA LEU A 257 -9.46 2.58 -15.33
C LEU A 257 -9.39 2.07 -16.78
N ASN A 258 -10.54 1.99 -17.46
CA ASN A 258 -10.64 1.53 -18.83
C ASN A 258 -11.27 2.60 -19.73
N ASP A 259 -10.97 2.53 -21.00
CA ASP A 259 -11.66 3.28 -22.04
C ASP A 259 -13.01 2.62 -22.44
N GLU A 260 -13.71 3.19 -23.43
CA GLU A 260 -14.99 2.69 -23.95
C GLU A 260 -14.90 1.27 -24.56
N ARG A 261 -13.70 0.80 -24.87
CA ARG A 261 -13.42 -0.54 -25.41
C ARG A 261 -12.97 -1.54 -24.36
N ALA A 262 -13.12 -1.19 -23.05
CA ALA A 262 -12.62 -1.95 -21.93
C ALA A 262 -11.08 -2.17 -21.96
N VAL A 263 -10.34 -1.30 -22.64
CA VAL A 263 -8.89 -1.30 -22.66
C VAL A 263 -8.39 -0.36 -21.57
N PRO A 264 -7.37 -0.75 -20.77
CA PRO A 264 -6.81 0.13 -19.75
C PRO A 264 -6.31 1.44 -20.36
N ASN A 265 -6.77 2.56 -19.79
CA ASN A 265 -6.34 3.89 -20.19
C ASN A 265 -4.82 4.03 -20.07
N LYS A 266 -4.16 4.68 -21.03
CA LYS A 266 -2.70 4.85 -21.03
C LYS A 266 -2.17 5.46 -19.73
N LYS A 267 -2.83 6.49 -19.21
CA LYS A 267 -2.46 7.11 -17.92
C LYS A 267 -2.50 6.11 -16.76
N VAL A 268 -3.49 5.22 -16.76
CA VAL A 268 -3.62 4.16 -15.76
C VAL A 268 -2.51 3.13 -15.93
N GLN A 269 -2.20 2.73 -17.16
CA GLN A 269 -1.09 1.83 -17.46
C GLN A 269 0.24 2.39 -16.93
N ASP A 270 0.51 3.68 -17.19
CA ASP A 270 1.71 4.36 -16.71
C ASP A 270 1.77 4.39 -15.18
N ILE A 271 0.63 4.66 -14.51
CA ILE A 271 0.53 4.62 -13.03
C ILE A 271 0.77 3.19 -12.52
N LEU A 272 0.13 2.18 -13.11
CA LEU A 272 0.29 0.79 -12.70
C LEU A 272 1.70 0.25 -12.94
N ALA A 273 2.39 0.82 -13.93
CA ALA A 273 3.80 0.56 -14.19
C ALA A 273 4.76 1.38 -13.28
N GLY A 274 4.26 2.21 -12.36
CA GLY A 274 5.07 3.01 -11.46
C GLY A 274 5.66 4.29 -12.06
N ASN A 275 5.24 4.66 -13.27
CA ASN A 275 5.78 5.79 -14.05
C ASN A 275 4.94 7.07 -13.90
N GLY A 276 4.01 7.12 -12.93
CA GLY A 276 3.11 8.26 -12.78
C GLY A 276 2.68 8.51 -11.34
N ALA A 277 2.21 9.75 -11.11
CA ALA A 277 1.55 10.17 -9.88
C ALA A 277 0.14 10.69 -10.19
N LEU A 278 -0.75 10.56 -9.22
CA LEU A 278 -2.09 11.14 -9.30
C LEU A 278 -2.08 12.58 -8.77
N PRO A 279 -3.08 13.41 -9.13
CA PRO A 279 -3.14 14.80 -8.69
C PRO A 279 -3.09 14.98 -7.18
N LEU A 280 -3.58 13.99 -6.41
CA LEU A 280 -3.56 14.02 -4.95
C LEU A 280 -2.14 13.92 -4.37
N ALA A 281 -1.16 13.41 -5.12
CA ALA A 281 0.24 13.34 -4.70
C ALA A 281 0.93 14.72 -4.70
N VAL A 282 0.36 15.69 -5.39
CA VAL A 282 0.87 17.07 -5.37
C VAL A 282 0.18 17.79 -4.22
N SER A 283 0.93 18.20 -3.20
CA SER A 283 0.39 19.08 -2.17
C SER A 283 -0.11 20.35 -2.85
N GLY A 284 -1.41 20.63 -2.72
CA GLY A 284 -1.93 21.88 -3.23
C GLY A 284 -1.12 23.03 -2.65
N THR A 285 -0.45 23.79 -3.49
CA THR A 285 -0.02 25.13 -3.14
C THR A 285 -1.30 25.85 -2.70
N ALA A 286 -1.33 26.24 -1.42
CA ALA A 286 -2.36 27.19 -0.98
C ALA A 286 -2.27 28.35 -1.95
N GLY A 287 -3.31 28.54 -2.79
CA GLY A 287 -3.44 29.72 -3.61
C GLY A 287 -3.43 30.90 -2.67
N SER A 288 -2.49 31.75 -2.88
CA SER A 288 -2.37 33.10 -2.32
C SER A 288 -3.62 33.91 -2.62
#